data_f35f5e95bcab4c003719011fac3ab273
#
_entry.id   f35f5e95bcab4c003719011fac3ab273
#
_cell.length_a   1.000
_cell.length_b   1.000
_cell.length_c   1.000
_cell.angle_alpha   90.00
_cell.angle_beta   90.00
_cell.angle_gamma   90.00
#
_symmetry.space_group_name_H-M   'P 1'
#
loop_
_entity.id
_entity.type
_entity.pdbx_description
1 polymer ?
#
loop_
_entity_poly.entity_id
_entity_poly.type
_entity_poly.pdbx_seq_one_letter_code
_entity_poly.pdbx_strand_id
1 'polypeptide(L)'
;MVLQAQTKVCIWGKAAPGENISVAPSWNEKSISTTAGKDGRWRVYISTPKASDNHSLTVKGENVITIRNVLIGEVWLCTGQSNMEFPVAHDPKVKWKTGMLGEAEEMKDADYPEIRLFHVEHQLAHEKEQDDCTGKWVVCSPENIRDFSAVGFVFGKKLHNELGVPVGLIQSTWGGTHAESWTSMEVMKDDTLYSDVLQQFALKNVKRNKDYCKVPSTLWNGMIAPIAGYTVRGNIWYQGESNSIRAEKYQQVFTNMINSWRERWGQLDMPFYFMQIAPHYRQPAEIREAQLKTWRESGLKNVGMAVVVDAADSTDIHPRNKRVAGERLAAWALAKQYGKNVAYSGPCLLYTSDA
;
A
#
# COMPACT_ATOMS: atom_id res chain seq x y z
N MET A 1 12.96 -10.63 4.12
CA MET A 1 11.69 -9.97 4.48
C MET A 1 11.91 -8.97 5.60
N VAL A 2 10.96 -8.05 5.87
CA VAL A 2 11.00 -7.15 7.03
C VAL A 2 9.73 -7.34 7.86
N LEU A 3 9.86 -7.51 9.16
CA LEU A 3 8.74 -7.50 10.11
C LEU A 3 8.68 -6.14 10.80
N GLN A 4 7.46 -5.65 11.09
CA GLN A 4 7.27 -4.37 11.76
C GLN A 4 7.89 -4.39 13.16
N ALA A 5 8.70 -3.38 13.49
CA ALA A 5 9.39 -3.26 14.77
C ALA A 5 8.45 -2.84 15.92
N GLN A 6 8.82 -3.22 17.16
CA GLN A 6 8.23 -2.77 18.42
C GLN A 6 6.70 -2.98 18.51
N THR A 7 6.21 -4.11 17.99
CA THR A 7 4.78 -4.44 17.99
C THR A 7 4.58 -5.95 18.03
N LYS A 8 3.33 -6.38 18.09
CA LYS A 8 2.95 -7.78 17.88
C LYS A 8 2.69 -7.98 16.39
N VAL A 9 3.50 -8.80 15.73
CA VAL A 9 3.31 -9.17 14.33
C VAL A 9 2.56 -10.49 14.20
N CYS A 10 1.66 -10.58 13.25
CA CYS A 10 0.94 -11.79 12.91
C CYS A 10 1.79 -12.67 11.99
N ILE A 11 1.95 -13.93 12.37
CA ILE A 11 2.50 -14.99 11.52
C ILE A 11 1.39 -16.01 11.31
N TRP A 12 1.14 -16.39 10.08
CA TRP A 12 0.05 -17.30 9.73
C TRP A 12 0.43 -18.26 8.61
N GLY A 13 -0.37 -19.27 8.43
CA GLY A 13 -0.19 -20.25 7.36
C GLY A 13 -1.30 -21.27 7.31
N LYS A 14 -1.04 -22.34 6.56
CA LYS A 14 -1.90 -23.51 6.44
C LYS A 14 -1.13 -24.76 6.84
N ALA A 15 -1.86 -25.68 7.46
CA ALA A 15 -1.36 -26.99 7.90
C ALA A 15 -2.51 -28.00 7.87
N ALA A 16 -2.27 -29.26 8.21
CA ALA A 16 -3.34 -30.23 8.35
C ALA A 16 -4.31 -29.81 9.48
N PRO A 17 -5.63 -30.02 9.34
CA PRO A 17 -6.58 -29.72 10.41
C PRO A 17 -6.20 -30.41 11.72
N GLY A 18 -6.09 -29.63 12.81
CA GLY A 18 -5.68 -30.15 14.12
C GLY A 18 -4.18 -30.29 14.32
N GLU A 19 -3.35 -29.95 13.35
CA GLU A 19 -1.89 -29.98 13.46
C GLU A 19 -1.39 -28.95 14.47
N ASN A 20 -0.45 -29.32 15.33
CA ASN A 20 0.20 -28.45 16.28
C ASN A 20 1.37 -27.71 15.61
N ILE A 21 1.31 -26.40 15.60
CA ILE A 21 2.31 -25.52 14.99
C ILE A 21 3.06 -24.77 16.09
N SER A 22 4.38 -24.77 16.02
CA SER A 22 5.24 -23.97 16.88
C SER A 22 6.04 -22.98 16.04
N VAL A 23 6.07 -21.72 16.46
CA VAL A 23 6.81 -20.64 15.79
C VAL A 23 7.87 -20.10 16.74
N ALA A 24 9.14 -20.22 16.33
CA ALA A 24 10.30 -19.83 17.12
C ALA A 24 11.07 -18.70 16.41
N PRO A 25 11.00 -17.45 16.88
CA PRO A 25 11.82 -16.36 16.38
C PRO A 25 13.23 -16.41 16.98
N SER A 26 14.26 -16.06 16.21
CA SER A 26 15.65 -16.05 16.71
C SER A 26 15.96 -14.91 17.70
N TRP A 27 15.12 -13.90 17.78
CA TRP A 27 15.27 -12.77 18.70
C TRP A 27 14.61 -12.98 20.07
N ASN A 28 13.99 -14.14 20.27
CA ASN A 28 13.36 -14.51 21.54
C ASN A 28 13.52 -16.01 21.75
N GLU A 29 13.92 -16.42 22.95
CA GLU A 29 14.10 -17.85 23.29
C GLU A 29 12.76 -18.62 23.40
N LYS A 30 11.62 -17.90 23.49
CA LYS A 30 10.30 -18.51 23.64
C LYS A 30 9.63 -18.75 22.28
N SER A 31 9.34 -20.01 22.00
CA SER A 31 8.42 -20.36 20.92
C SER A 31 6.96 -20.12 21.32
N ILE A 32 6.11 -19.82 20.34
CA ILE A 32 4.67 -19.67 20.49
C ILE A 32 4.00 -20.78 19.71
N SER A 33 3.06 -21.50 20.34
CA SER A 33 2.35 -22.60 19.72
C SER A 33 0.89 -22.30 19.48
N THR A 34 0.33 -22.93 18.45
CA THR A 34 -1.10 -22.87 18.08
C THR A 34 -1.49 -24.20 17.43
N THR A 35 -2.77 -24.41 17.24
CA THR A 35 -3.31 -25.57 16.52
C THR A 35 -4.04 -25.08 15.27
N ALA A 36 -3.83 -25.72 14.13
CA ALA A 36 -4.54 -25.42 12.89
C ALA A 36 -6.04 -25.73 13.04
N GLY A 37 -6.86 -24.79 12.60
CA GLY A 37 -8.32 -24.92 12.62
C GLY A 37 -8.85 -26.07 11.73
N LYS A 38 -10.16 -26.31 11.74
CA LYS A 38 -10.81 -27.28 10.85
C LYS A 38 -10.61 -26.96 9.36
N ASP A 39 -10.37 -25.70 9.03
CA ASP A 39 -10.06 -25.21 7.68
C ASP A 39 -8.56 -25.24 7.34
N GLY A 40 -7.75 -25.79 8.24
CA GLY A 40 -6.29 -25.86 8.12
C GLY A 40 -5.56 -24.53 8.37
N ARG A 41 -6.26 -23.44 8.66
CA ARG A 41 -5.62 -22.15 8.92
C ARG A 41 -5.13 -22.03 10.34
N TRP A 42 -3.97 -21.40 10.51
CA TRP A 42 -3.42 -21.08 11.83
C TRP A 42 -2.82 -19.67 11.83
N ARG A 43 -2.75 -19.06 13.01
CA ARG A 43 -2.05 -17.79 13.24
C ARG A 43 -1.52 -17.70 14.66
N VAL A 44 -0.41 -16.98 14.81
CA VAL A 44 0.17 -16.58 16.10
C VAL A 44 0.61 -15.13 16.06
N TYR A 45 0.74 -14.51 17.22
CA TYR A 45 1.25 -13.16 17.35
C TYR A 45 2.57 -13.18 18.13
N ILE A 46 3.62 -12.59 17.55
CA ILE A 46 4.97 -12.56 18.10
C ILE A 46 5.38 -11.11 18.33
N SER A 47 5.90 -10.80 19.51
CA SER A 47 6.46 -9.46 19.76
C SER A 47 7.81 -9.30 19.08
N THR A 48 7.98 -8.21 18.37
CA THR A 48 9.24 -7.81 17.74
C THR A 48 9.99 -6.79 18.60
N PRO A 49 11.33 -6.85 18.66
CA PRO A 49 12.17 -5.87 19.35
C PRO A 49 12.25 -4.54 18.56
N LYS A 50 13.14 -3.67 18.98
CA LYS A 50 13.59 -2.51 18.19
C LYS A 50 14.15 -2.99 16.86
N ALA A 51 14.24 -2.07 15.90
CA ALA A 51 14.81 -2.34 14.57
C ALA A 51 16.18 -2.99 14.67
N SER A 52 16.39 -4.06 13.91
CA SER A 52 17.59 -4.88 13.91
C SER A 52 17.59 -5.81 12.69
N ASP A 53 18.72 -6.45 12.45
CA ASP A 53 18.96 -7.33 11.31
C ASP A 53 19.36 -8.76 11.74
N ASN A 54 19.65 -9.58 10.74
CA ASN A 54 20.22 -10.92 10.89
C ASN A 54 19.38 -11.92 11.72
N HIS A 55 18.06 -11.87 11.54
CA HIS A 55 17.13 -12.77 12.22
C HIS A 55 16.66 -13.93 11.35
N SER A 56 16.07 -14.91 12.02
CA SER A 56 15.33 -16.01 11.39
C SER A 56 14.04 -16.31 12.13
N LEU A 57 13.11 -16.96 11.45
CA LEU A 57 11.85 -17.45 12.00
C LEU A 57 11.68 -18.89 11.60
N THR A 58 11.57 -19.78 12.59
CA THR A 58 11.36 -21.21 12.37
C THR A 58 9.92 -21.58 12.70
N VAL A 59 9.21 -22.13 11.72
CA VAL A 59 7.87 -22.70 11.87
C VAL A 59 7.99 -24.20 11.84
N LYS A 60 7.53 -24.87 12.89
CA LYS A 60 7.58 -26.32 13.05
C LYS A 60 6.16 -26.87 13.23
N GLY A 61 5.77 -27.77 12.36
CA GLY A 61 4.63 -28.65 12.43
C GLY A 61 5.08 -30.07 12.12
N GLU A 62 4.38 -30.80 11.26
CA GLU A 62 4.84 -32.06 10.66
C GLU A 62 6.11 -31.87 9.84
N ASN A 63 6.28 -30.70 9.26
CA ASN A 63 7.50 -30.26 8.59
C ASN A 63 8.15 -29.11 9.36
N VAL A 64 9.35 -28.69 8.91
CA VAL A 64 10.06 -27.52 9.47
C VAL A 64 10.39 -26.55 8.34
N ILE A 65 9.94 -25.30 8.49
CA ILE A 65 10.24 -24.22 7.57
C ILE A 65 11.06 -23.17 8.34
N THR A 66 12.24 -22.82 7.83
CA THR A 66 13.07 -21.76 8.40
C THR A 66 13.19 -20.61 7.41
N ILE A 67 12.63 -19.47 7.78
CA ILE A 67 12.75 -18.22 7.04
C ILE A 67 13.99 -17.49 7.58
N ARG A 68 15.00 -17.33 6.73
CA ARG A 68 16.27 -16.68 7.06
C ARG A 68 16.30 -15.24 6.53
N ASN A 69 17.28 -14.46 6.96
CA ASN A 69 17.49 -13.08 6.52
C ASN A 69 16.22 -12.23 6.77
N VAL A 70 15.67 -12.34 7.98
CA VAL A 70 14.57 -11.54 8.47
C VAL A 70 15.14 -10.27 9.08
N LEU A 71 14.67 -9.12 8.64
CA LEU A 71 14.95 -7.82 9.23
C LEU A 71 13.75 -7.41 10.10
N ILE A 72 14.02 -6.63 11.13
CA ILE A 72 12.99 -5.97 11.94
C ILE A 72 13.14 -4.47 11.72
N GLY A 73 12.09 -3.81 11.26
CA GLY A 73 12.14 -2.41 10.85
C GLY A 73 10.76 -1.82 10.61
N GLU A 74 10.67 -0.88 9.72
CA GLU A 74 9.42 -0.21 9.38
C GLU A 74 8.81 -0.80 8.09
N VAL A 75 7.56 -1.22 8.15
CA VAL A 75 6.86 -1.83 7.01
C VAL A 75 5.73 -0.93 6.53
N TRP A 76 5.73 -0.61 5.24
CA TRP A 76 4.73 0.25 4.63
C TRP A 76 4.10 -0.40 3.40
N LEU A 77 2.77 -0.21 3.26
CA LEU A 77 2.06 -0.52 2.03
C LEU A 77 2.21 0.64 1.04
N CYS A 78 2.42 0.31 -0.23
CA CYS A 78 2.46 1.24 -1.35
C CYS A 78 1.35 0.84 -2.33
N THR A 79 0.21 1.55 -2.30
CA THR A 79 -1.02 1.08 -2.96
C THR A 79 -1.67 2.16 -3.80
N GLY A 80 -2.48 1.77 -4.77
CA GLY A 80 -3.18 2.70 -5.65
C GLY A 80 -3.19 2.28 -7.11
N GLN A 81 -3.28 3.26 -8.01
CA GLN A 81 -3.34 3.01 -9.45
C GLN A 81 -2.04 3.39 -10.18
N SER A 82 -2.12 3.71 -11.44
CA SER A 82 -0.98 3.90 -12.34
C SER A 82 0.12 4.84 -11.82
N ASN A 83 -0.22 5.92 -11.12
CA ASN A 83 0.79 6.82 -10.57
C ASN A 83 1.57 6.23 -9.39
N MET A 84 0.98 5.30 -8.61
CA MET A 84 1.72 4.49 -7.65
C MET A 84 2.42 3.30 -8.31
N GLU A 85 1.82 2.70 -9.34
CA GLU A 85 2.43 1.61 -10.11
C GLU A 85 3.60 2.06 -10.99
N PHE A 86 3.71 3.35 -11.26
CA PHE A 86 4.72 3.93 -12.13
C PHE A 86 6.13 3.50 -11.72
N PRO A 87 6.89 2.83 -12.61
CA PRO A 87 8.15 2.20 -12.26
C PRO A 87 9.30 3.21 -12.15
N VAL A 88 10.36 2.81 -11.47
CA VAL A 88 11.62 3.57 -11.45
C VAL A 88 12.19 3.66 -12.84
N ALA A 89 12.34 2.54 -13.54
CA ALA A 89 12.92 2.51 -14.88
C ALA A 89 11.85 2.43 -15.98
N HIS A 90 12.21 2.93 -17.15
CA HIS A 90 11.41 2.81 -18.36
C HIS A 90 11.16 1.34 -18.72
N ASP A 91 9.89 0.99 -18.96
CA ASP A 91 9.47 -0.29 -19.54
C ASP A 91 9.08 -0.08 -21.02
N PRO A 92 9.90 -0.50 -21.99
CA PRO A 92 9.64 -0.28 -23.42
C PRO A 92 8.41 -1.03 -23.93
N LYS A 93 7.90 -2.00 -23.19
CA LYS A 93 6.72 -2.79 -23.56
C LYS A 93 5.41 -2.10 -23.18
N VAL A 94 5.46 -1.13 -22.27
CA VAL A 94 4.28 -0.45 -21.72
C VAL A 94 4.38 1.05 -21.93
N LYS A 95 3.68 1.58 -22.91
CA LYS A 95 3.79 2.96 -23.40
C LYS A 95 3.78 4.05 -22.32
N TRP A 96 3.02 3.89 -21.25
CA TRP A 96 2.91 4.90 -20.19
C TRP A 96 3.95 4.73 -19.06
N LYS A 97 4.67 3.60 -19.01
CA LYS A 97 5.73 3.32 -18.04
C LYS A 97 7.06 3.88 -18.53
N THR A 98 7.15 5.20 -18.60
CA THR A 98 8.28 5.90 -19.23
C THR A 98 9.49 6.11 -18.30
N GLY A 99 9.45 5.55 -17.09
CA GLY A 99 10.48 5.73 -16.06
C GLY A 99 10.45 7.10 -15.39
N MET A 100 10.90 7.18 -14.15
CA MET A 100 10.93 8.44 -13.41
C MET A 100 12.03 9.38 -13.93
N LEU A 101 11.92 10.67 -13.63
CA LEU A 101 13.02 11.61 -13.88
C LEU A 101 14.23 11.22 -13.02
N GLY A 102 15.42 11.16 -13.63
CA GLY A 102 16.66 10.76 -12.96
C GLY A 102 16.73 9.25 -12.70
N GLU A 103 16.04 8.42 -13.51
CA GLU A 103 16.04 6.96 -13.33
C GLU A 103 17.44 6.33 -13.33
N ALA A 104 18.35 6.85 -14.15
CA ALA A 104 19.71 6.32 -14.25
C ALA A 104 20.50 6.51 -12.96
N GLU A 105 20.41 7.70 -12.35
CA GLU A 105 21.03 8.02 -11.06
C GLU A 105 20.40 7.20 -9.93
N GLU A 106 19.06 7.15 -9.88
CA GLU A 106 18.35 6.37 -8.85
C GLU A 106 18.70 4.89 -8.92
N MET A 107 18.82 4.34 -10.13
CA MET A 107 19.19 2.94 -10.32
C MET A 107 20.64 2.67 -9.95
N LYS A 108 21.57 3.57 -10.35
CA LYS A 108 22.99 3.41 -10.05
C LYS A 108 23.25 3.34 -8.54
N ASP A 109 22.53 4.14 -7.76
CA ASP A 109 22.72 4.31 -6.32
C ASP A 109 21.81 3.39 -5.47
N ALA A 110 21.08 2.47 -6.09
CA ALA A 110 20.07 1.66 -5.43
C ALA A 110 20.60 0.40 -4.73
N ASP A 111 21.75 0.48 -4.08
CA ASP A 111 22.29 -0.60 -3.24
C ASP A 111 21.94 -0.35 -1.76
N TYR A 112 20.74 -0.78 -1.37
CA TYR A 112 20.23 -0.64 0.00
C TYR A 112 19.89 -2.02 0.58
N PRO A 113 20.86 -2.73 1.17
CA PRO A 113 20.65 -4.08 1.67
C PRO A 113 19.64 -4.19 2.81
N GLU A 114 19.32 -3.10 3.48
CA GLU A 114 18.30 -3.05 4.53
C GLU A 114 16.91 -2.59 4.03
N ILE A 115 16.79 -2.18 2.77
CA ILE A 115 15.47 -2.00 2.14
C ILE A 115 15.06 -3.29 1.46
N ARG A 116 13.86 -3.76 1.73
CA ARG A 116 13.27 -4.94 1.11
C ARG A 116 11.99 -4.58 0.37
N LEU A 117 11.83 -5.14 -0.79
CA LEU A 117 10.72 -4.89 -1.69
C LEU A 117 9.88 -6.16 -1.85
N PHE A 118 8.58 -6.03 -1.76
CA PHE A 118 7.62 -7.08 -2.07
C PHE A 118 6.60 -6.54 -3.07
N HIS A 119 6.54 -7.11 -4.24
CA HIS A 119 5.56 -6.76 -5.25
C HIS A 119 4.48 -7.84 -5.30
N VAL A 120 3.24 -7.46 -4.99
CA VAL A 120 2.05 -8.29 -5.19
C VAL A 120 1.75 -8.30 -6.68
N GLU A 121 1.88 -9.47 -7.33
CA GLU A 121 1.54 -9.61 -8.74
C GLU A 121 0.05 -9.38 -8.98
N HIS A 122 -0.30 -8.93 -10.18
CA HIS A 122 -1.68 -8.68 -10.56
C HIS A 122 -2.53 -9.95 -10.48
N GLN A 123 -3.50 -9.96 -9.58
CA GLN A 123 -4.41 -11.07 -9.35
C GLN A 123 -5.85 -10.59 -9.23
N LEU A 124 -6.73 -11.09 -10.07
CA LEU A 124 -8.15 -10.79 -10.06
C LEU A 124 -8.92 -11.88 -9.31
N ALA A 125 -9.80 -11.48 -8.40
CA ALA A 125 -10.67 -12.41 -7.70
C ALA A 125 -12.07 -11.79 -7.51
N HIS A 126 -13.05 -12.26 -8.26
CA HIS A 126 -14.38 -11.62 -8.30
C HIS A 126 -15.35 -12.13 -7.26
N GLU A 127 -15.27 -13.42 -6.90
CA GLU A 127 -16.29 -14.06 -6.08
C GLU A 127 -15.97 -14.07 -4.59
N LYS A 128 -14.68 -14.23 -4.27
CA LYS A 128 -14.23 -14.35 -2.88
C LYS A 128 -12.81 -13.88 -2.68
N GLU A 129 -12.50 -13.50 -1.45
CA GLU A 129 -11.15 -13.21 -0.99
C GLU A 129 -10.24 -14.42 -1.19
N GLN A 130 -9.01 -14.16 -1.64
CA GLN A 130 -7.96 -15.15 -1.76
C GLN A 130 -7.18 -15.24 -0.45
N ASP A 131 -6.65 -16.41 -0.17
CA ASP A 131 -5.83 -16.66 1.02
C ASP A 131 -4.36 -16.37 0.80
N ASP A 132 -3.94 -16.26 -0.46
CA ASP A 132 -2.54 -16.10 -0.85
C ASP A 132 -2.42 -15.22 -2.11
N CYS A 133 -1.26 -14.63 -2.29
CA CYS A 133 -0.90 -13.83 -3.45
C CYS A 133 0.47 -14.26 -3.99
N THR A 134 0.68 -14.05 -5.28
CA THR A 134 2.00 -14.23 -5.87
C THR A 134 2.87 -13.02 -5.58
N GLY A 135 4.11 -13.27 -5.13
CA GLY A 135 5.10 -12.25 -4.83
C GLY A 135 6.26 -12.84 -4.02
N LYS A 136 7.34 -12.08 -3.95
CA LYS A 136 8.52 -12.46 -3.15
C LYS A 136 9.22 -11.23 -2.59
N TRP A 137 9.80 -11.37 -1.42
CA TRP A 137 10.69 -10.38 -0.85
C TRP A 137 12.04 -10.40 -1.57
N VAL A 138 12.46 -9.26 -2.11
CA VAL A 138 13.77 -9.07 -2.72
C VAL A 138 14.54 -7.96 -2.00
N VAL A 139 15.86 -8.01 -2.08
CA VAL A 139 16.75 -6.93 -1.60
C VAL A 139 16.64 -5.76 -2.58
N CYS A 140 16.64 -4.54 -2.07
CA CYS A 140 16.75 -3.36 -2.91
C CYS A 140 18.12 -3.35 -3.60
N SER A 141 18.12 -3.44 -4.91
CA SER A 141 19.28 -3.38 -5.78
C SER A 141 18.91 -2.68 -7.10
N PRO A 142 19.88 -2.23 -7.89
CA PRO A 142 19.63 -1.63 -9.21
C PRO A 142 18.69 -2.47 -10.08
N GLU A 143 18.84 -3.78 -10.04
CA GLU A 143 17.99 -4.70 -10.81
C GLU A 143 16.56 -4.77 -10.27
N ASN A 144 16.41 -4.90 -8.95
CA ASN A 144 15.13 -5.19 -8.30
C ASN A 144 14.21 -3.96 -8.19
N ILE A 145 14.74 -2.74 -8.27
CA ILE A 145 13.92 -1.52 -8.23
C ILE A 145 13.32 -1.14 -9.58
N ARG A 146 13.83 -1.69 -10.69
CA ARG A 146 13.44 -1.29 -12.06
C ARG A 146 11.94 -1.16 -12.24
N ASP A 147 11.23 -2.24 -11.91
CA ASP A 147 9.79 -2.37 -12.10
C ASP A 147 8.99 -2.05 -10.82
N PHE A 148 9.68 -1.66 -9.75
CA PHE A 148 9.05 -1.27 -8.49
C PHE A 148 8.51 0.15 -8.56
N SER A 149 7.48 0.45 -7.75
CA SER A 149 6.91 1.79 -7.58
C SER A 149 7.99 2.84 -7.32
N ALA A 150 8.16 3.79 -8.22
CA ALA A 150 9.09 4.90 -8.04
C ALA A 150 8.74 5.74 -6.80
N VAL A 151 7.44 6.00 -6.58
CA VAL A 151 6.96 6.71 -5.38
C VAL A 151 7.27 5.90 -4.11
N GLY A 152 6.96 4.59 -4.13
CA GLY A 152 7.23 3.69 -3.01
C GLY A 152 8.72 3.57 -2.70
N PHE A 153 9.56 3.42 -3.73
CA PHE A 153 11.02 3.34 -3.56
C PHE A 153 11.60 4.63 -2.95
N VAL A 154 11.26 5.80 -3.51
CA VAL A 154 11.73 7.09 -2.97
C VAL A 154 11.25 7.31 -1.54
N PHE A 155 10.00 6.98 -1.24
CA PHE A 155 9.44 7.03 0.11
C PHE A 155 10.26 6.17 1.08
N GLY A 156 10.50 4.90 0.75
CA GLY A 156 11.23 3.97 1.60
C GLY A 156 12.70 4.34 1.77
N LYS A 157 13.36 4.78 0.70
CA LYS A 157 14.73 5.30 0.72
C LYS A 157 14.85 6.51 1.66
N LYS A 158 13.91 7.45 1.58
CA LYS A 158 13.89 8.63 2.47
C LYS A 158 13.69 8.22 3.93
N LEU A 159 12.77 7.29 4.22
CA LEU A 159 12.58 6.78 5.59
C LEU A 159 13.83 6.08 6.11
N HIS A 160 14.44 5.20 5.32
CA HIS A 160 15.66 4.50 5.69
C HIS A 160 16.79 5.47 6.06
N ASN A 161 17.04 6.46 5.19
CA ASN A 161 18.10 7.43 5.40
C ASN A 161 17.88 8.32 6.64
N GLU A 162 16.63 8.70 6.93
CA GLU A 162 16.32 9.58 8.07
C GLU A 162 16.22 8.84 9.42
N LEU A 163 15.88 7.56 9.39
CA LEU A 163 15.65 6.78 10.59
C LEU A 163 16.81 5.84 10.93
N GLY A 164 17.62 5.47 9.93
CA GLY A 164 18.72 4.51 10.11
C GLY A 164 18.21 3.11 10.48
N VAL A 165 17.07 2.68 9.94
CA VAL A 165 16.44 1.38 10.25
C VAL A 165 16.07 0.63 8.97
N PRO A 166 15.97 -0.71 9.02
CA PRO A 166 15.44 -1.48 7.90
C PRO A 166 14.04 -1.04 7.49
N VAL A 167 13.77 -1.05 6.18
CA VAL A 167 12.45 -0.69 5.63
C VAL A 167 11.94 -1.78 4.69
N GLY A 168 10.72 -2.22 4.92
CA GLY A 168 9.98 -3.12 4.05
C GLY A 168 8.87 -2.38 3.30
N LEU A 169 8.85 -2.50 1.98
CA LEU A 169 7.85 -1.91 1.11
C LEU A 169 7.04 -3.00 0.44
N ILE A 170 5.74 -2.98 0.62
CA ILE A 170 4.80 -3.92 -0.01
C ILE A 170 4.01 -3.14 -1.05
N GLN A 171 4.29 -3.36 -2.32
CA GLN A 171 3.57 -2.76 -3.43
C GLN A 171 2.39 -3.63 -3.84
N SER A 172 1.18 -3.04 -3.84
CA SER A 172 -0.02 -3.62 -4.40
C SER A 172 -0.74 -2.54 -5.22
N THR A 173 -0.55 -2.56 -6.53
CA THR A 173 -0.95 -1.47 -7.44
C THR A 173 -1.51 -2.02 -8.74
N TRP A 174 -2.46 -1.29 -9.37
CA TRP A 174 -2.97 -1.60 -10.70
C TRP A 174 -3.50 -0.35 -11.40
N GLY A 175 -2.92 0.00 -12.54
CA GLY A 175 -3.29 1.19 -13.30
C GLY A 175 -4.74 1.21 -13.80
N GLY A 176 -5.36 2.40 -13.78
CA GLY A 176 -6.71 2.61 -14.31
C GLY A 176 -7.85 2.07 -13.44
N THR A 177 -7.62 1.83 -12.15
CA THR A 177 -8.59 1.21 -11.25
C THR A 177 -9.32 2.22 -10.37
N HIS A 178 -10.55 1.90 -10.00
CA HIS A 178 -11.39 2.69 -9.09
C HIS A 178 -11.14 2.32 -7.64
N ALA A 179 -11.38 3.21 -6.69
CA ALA A 179 -11.28 2.92 -5.26
C ALA A 179 -12.19 1.75 -4.83
N GLU A 180 -13.34 1.60 -5.46
CA GLU A 180 -14.29 0.51 -5.23
C GLU A 180 -13.71 -0.87 -5.56
N SER A 181 -12.75 -0.98 -6.49
CA SER A 181 -12.06 -2.25 -6.77
C SER A 181 -11.19 -2.71 -5.60
N TRP A 182 -10.73 -1.78 -4.79
CA TRP A 182 -9.88 -1.98 -3.61
C TRP A 182 -10.65 -2.00 -2.28
N THR A 183 -11.98 -1.92 -2.35
CA THR A 183 -12.89 -1.94 -1.19
C THR A 183 -13.57 -3.31 -1.09
N SER A 184 -13.75 -3.85 0.12
CA SER A 184 -14.44 -5.12 0.30
C SER A 184 -15.91 -5.03 -0.11
N MET A 185 -16.48 -6.11 -0.65
CA MET A 185 -17.88 -6.17 -1.03
C MET A 185 -18.80 -6.01 0.19
N GLU A 186 -18.34 -6.43 1.36
CA GLU A 186 -19.09 -6.31 2.61
C GLU A 186 -19.45 -4.86 2.93
N VAL A 187 -18.54 -3.93 2.65
CA VAL A 187 -18.78 -2.49 2.83
C VAL A 187 -19.75 -1.91 1.81
N MET A 188 -19.77 -2.47 0.60
CA MET A 188 -20.50 -1.84 -0.52
C MET A 188 -21.89 -2.38 -0.76
N LYS A 189 -22.14 -3.66 -0.47
CA LYS A 189 -23.35 -4.39 -0.90
C LYS A 189 -24.67 -3.80 -0.43
N ASP A 190 -24.69 -3.22 0.77
CA ASP A 190 -25.90 -2.72 1.42
C ASP A 190 -25.94 -1.17 1.50
N ASP A 191 -24.94 -0.49 0.91
CA ASP A 191 -24.86 0.97 0.90
C ASP A 191 -25.26 1.53 -0.46
N THR A 192 -26.29 2.38 -0.48
CA THR A 192 -26.82 3.03 -1.69
C THR A 192 -25.81 3.92 -2.41
N LEU A 193 -24.74 4.36 -1.73
CA LEU A 193 -23.61 5.08 -2.33
C LEU A 193 -23.04 4.33 -3.53
N TYR A 194 -23.01 3.00 -3.48
CA TYR A 194 -22.38 2.13 -4.48
C TYR A 194 -23.34 1.52 -5.50
N SER A 195 -24.64 1.78 -5.40
CA SER A 195 -25.66 1.07 -6.22
C SER A 195 -25.44 1.23 -7.73
N ASP A 196 -25.06 2.41 -8.19
CA ASP A 196 -24.76 2.67 -9.62
C ASP A 196 -23.51 1.90 -10.10
N VAL A 197 -22.44 1.90 -9.33
CA VAL A 197 -21.22 1.18 -9.71
C VAL A 197 -21.39 -0.33 -9.62
N LEU A 198 -22.12 -0.83 -8.63
CA LEU A 198 -22.43 -2.24 -8.51
C LEU A 198 -23.31 -2.71 -9.68
N GLN A 199 -24.30 -1.90 -10.10
CA GLN A 199 -25.12 -2.18 -11.27
C GLN A 199 -24.29 -2.14 -12.57
N GLN A 200 -23.44 -1.14 -12.75
CA GLN A 200 -22.58 -0.98 -13.91
C GLN A 200 -21.62 -2.15 -14.09
N PHE A 201 -21.01 -2.62 -13.01
CA PHE A 201 -19.99 -3.66 -13.01
C PHE A 201 -20.51 -5.03 -12.57
N ALA A 202 -21.83 -5.26 -12.56
CA ALA A 202 -22.37 -6.59 -12.32
C ALA A 202 -21.71 -7.62 -13.25
N LEU A 203 -21.21 -8.74 -12.71
CA LEU A 203 -20.40 -9.73 -13.43
C LEU A 203 -21.02 -10.22 -14.75
N LYS A 204 -22.35 -10.30 -14.80
CA LYS A 204 -23.10 -10.65 -16.02
C LYS A 204 -22.92 -9.63 -17.15
N ASN A 205 -22.57 -8.40 -16.86
CA ASN A 205 -22.42 -7.29 -17.80
C ASN A 205 -20.95 -6.98 -18.11
N VAL A 206 -20.00 -7.54 -17.35
CA VAL A 206 -18.57 -7.30 -17.56
C VAL A 206 -18.02 -8.39 -18.47
N LYS A 207 -17.62 -8.00 -19.67
CA LYS A 207 -16.84 -8.88 -20.55
C LYS A 207 -15.46 -9.05 -19.91
N ARG A 208 -14.91 -10.27 -19.96
CA ARG A 208 -13.54 -10.58 -19.50
C ARG A 208 -12.52 -9.87 -20.40
N ASN A 209 -12.28 -8.59 -20.15
CA ASN A 209 -11.42 -7.70 -20.90
C ASN A 209 -10.59 -6.81 -19.95
N LYS A 210 -9.93 -5.79 -20.49
CA LYS A 210 -9.12 -4.81 -19.74
C LYS A 210 -9.82 -4.11 -18.57
N ASP A 211 -11.15 -4.08 -18.53
CA ASP A 211 -11.92 -3.40 -17.48
C ASP A 211 -12.23 -4.33 -16.29
N TYR A 212 -11.80 -5.56 -16.34
CA TYR A 212 -12.07 -6.55 -15.31
C TYR A 212 -11.44 -6.19 -13.96
N CYS A 213 -10.29 -5.50 -13.96
CA CYS A 213 -9.67 -4.94 -12.75
C CYS A 213 -10.45 -3.77 -12.12
N LYS A 214 -11.46 -3.22 -12.82
CA LYS A 214 -12.33 -2.15 -12.31
C LYS A 214 -13.58 -2.67 -11.60
N VAL A 215 -13.84 -3.97 -11.65
CA VAL A 215 -14.98 -4.58 -10.94
C VAL A 215 -14.82 -4.34 -9.44
N PRO A 216 -15.88 -3.87 -8.75
CA PRO A 216 -15.86 -3.69 -7.31
C PRO A 216 -15.33 -4.92 -6.56
N SER A 217 -14.53 -4.71 -5.53
CA SER A 217 -13.86 -5.71 -4.69
C SER A 217 -12.85 -6.65 -5.36
N THR A 218 -12.69 -6.62 -6.68
CA THR A 218 -11.86 -7.63 -7.34
C THR A 218 -10.38 -7.57 -6.93
N LEU A 219 -9.85 -6.37 -6.70
CA LEU A 219 -8.47 -6.15 -6.26
C LEU A 219 -8.34 -6.25 -4.73
N TRP A 220 -9.37 -5.87 -4.00
CA TRP A 220 -9.45 -6.21 -2.59
C TRP A 220 -9.30 -7.72 -2.40
N ASN A 221 -10.13 -8.49 -3.06
CA ASN A 221 -10.16 -9.95 -2.93
C ASN A 221 -8.83 -10.62 -3.36
N GLY A 222 -8.23 -10.14 -4.46
CA GLY A 222 -7.06 -10.78 -5.06
C GLY A 222 -5.71 -10.26 -4.55
N MET A 223 -5.64 -8.99 -4.15
CA MET A 223 -4.36 -8.32 -3.92
C MET A 223 -4.22 -7.67 -2.54
N ILE A 224 -5.32 -7.42 -1.82
CA ILE A 224 -5.30 -6.81 -0.49
C ILE A 224 -5.64 -7.83 0.59
N ALA A 225 -6.73 -8.59 0.46
CA ALA A 225 -7.12 -9.59 1.45
C ALA A 225 -6.02 -10.61 1.76
N PRO A 226 -5.24 -11.12 0.78
CA PRO A 226 -4.14 -12.06 1.07
C PRO A 226 -3.04 -11.50 1.95
N ILE A 227 -2.80 -10.19 1.93
CA ILE A 227 -1.75 -9.52 2.71
C ILE A 227 -2.28 -8.82 3.96
N ALA A 228 -3.59 -8.79 4.16
CA ALA A 228 -4.25 -8.06 5.25
C ALA A 228 -4.00 -8.64 6.66
N GLY A 229 -3.14 -9.58 6.83
CA GLY A 229 -2.63 -10.05 8.13
C GLY A 229 -1.21 -9.56 8.42
N TYR A 230 -0.51 -9.07 7.41
CA TYR A 230 0.85 -8.60 7.55
C TYR A 230 0.87 -7.27 8.31
N THR A 231 1.50 -7.29 9.49
CA THR A 231 1.53 -6.08 10.34
C THR A 231 2.39 -5.00 9.70
N VAL A 232 1.80 -3.84 9.49
CA VAL A 232 2.43 -2.70 8.84
C VAL A 232 2.41 -1.45 9.73
N ARG A 233 3.30 -0.50 9.47
CA ARG A 233 3.23 0.83 10.09
C ARG A 233 2.07 1.62 9.52
N GLY A 234 1.89 1.60 8.21
CA GLY A 234 0.87 2.38 7.54
C GLY A 234 0.83 2.12 6.03
N ASN A 235 0.04 2.93 5.35
CA ASN A 235 -0.15 2.89 3.91
C ASN A 235 0.15 4.24 3.26
N ILE A 236 0.78 4.22 2.09
CA ILE A 236 0.81 5.33 1.16
C ILE A 236 -0.04 5.00 -0.07
N TRP A 237 -0.89 5.95 -0.47
CA TRP A 237 -1.89 5.76 -1.52
C TRP A 237 -1.77 6.81 -2.63
N TYR A 238 -1.81 6.39 -3.90
CA TYR A 238 -1.87 7.30 -5.01
C TYR A 238 -2.88 6.81 -6.05
N GLN A 239 -4.08 7.39 -6.01
CA GLN A 239 -5.21 7.04 -6.86
C GLN A 239 -6.24 8.19 -6.81
N GLY A 240 -7.12 8.26 -7.77
CA GLY A 240 -8.23 9.22 -7.84
C GLY A 240 -8.66 9.46 -9.27
N GLU A 241 -7.75 9.41 -10.22
CA GLU A 241 -7.96 9.75 -11.63
C GLU A 241 -9.10 8.92 -12.25
N SER A 242 -9.20 7.65 -11.91
CA SER A 242 -10.28 6.77 -12.42
C SER A 242 -11.64 7.06 -11.80
N ASN A 243 -11.69 7.69 -10.63
CA ASN A 243 -12.94 8.07 -9.96
C ASN A 243 -13.43 9.46 -10.35
N SER A 244 -12.71 10.19 -11.21
CA SER A 244 -13.07 11.56 -11.61
C SER A 244 -14.47 11.70 -12.25
N ILE A 245 -14.96 10.63 -12.85
CA ILE A 245 -16.33 10.59 -13.41
C ILE A 245 -17.44 10.54 -12.34
N ARG A 246 -17.08 10.31 -11.07
CA ARG A 246 -17.94 10.28 -9.88
C ARG A 246 -17.27 11.00 -8.72
N ALA A 247 -16.67 12.16 -9.02
CA ALA A 247 -15.88 12.94 -8.05
C ALA A 247 -16.70 13.31 -6.81
N GLU A 248 -17.98 13.56 -6.96
CA GLU A 248 -18.91 13.94 -5.88
C GLU A 248 -19.09 12.85 -4.82
N LYS A 249 -18.85 11.57 -5.19
CA LYS A 249 -18.94 10.43 -4.26
C LYS A 249 -17.58 10.06 -3.64
N TYR A 250 -16.48 10.56 -4.21
CA TYR A 250 -15.15 10.07 -3.90
C TYR A 250 -14.75 10.26 -2.45
N GLN A 251 -15.09 11.37 -1.82
CA GLN A 251 -14.80 11.61 -0.40
C GLN A 251 -15.33 10.46 0.46
N GLN A 252 -16.59 10.08 0.28
CA GLN A 252 -17.22 9.03 1.09
C GLN A 252 -16.70 7.64 0.72
N VAL A 253 -16.56 7.35 -0.58
CA VAL A 253 -15.99 6.08 -1.08
C VAL A 253 -14.59 5.86 -0.50
N PHE A 254 -13.74 6.87 -0.56
CA PHE A 254 -12.37 6.78 -0.08
C PHE A 254 -12.30 6.67 1.45
N THR A 255 -13.15 7.41 2.17
CA THR A 255 -13.28 7.30 3.63
C THR A 255 -13.69 5.90 4.06
N ASN A 256 -14.70 5.32 3.39
CA ASN A 256 -15.17 3.96 3.68
C ASN A 256 -14.09 2.91 3.38
N MET A 257 -13.34 3.07 2.29
CA MET A 257 -12.22 2.20 1.94
C MET A 257 -11.15 2.23 3.05
N ILE A 258 -10.73 3.40 3.50
CA ILE A 258 -9.72 3.55 4.57
C ILE A 258 -10.19 2.86 5.85
N ASN A 259 -11.45 3.07 6.26
CA ASN A 259 -12.01 2.44 7.44
C ASN A 259 -12.03 0.92 7.31
N SER A 260 -12.48 0.40 6.18
CA SER A 260 -12.53 -1.06 5.94
C SER A 260 -11.14 -1.72 6.00
N TRP A 261 -10.12 -1.05 5.48
CA TRP A 261 -8.75 -1.53 5.59
C TRP A 261 -8.27 -1.54 7.03
N ARG A 262 -8.50 -0.47 7.78
CA ARG A 262 -8.14 -0.37 9.19
C ARG A 262 -8.80 -1.45 10.04
N GLU A 263 -10.08 -1.70 9.83
CA GLU A 263 -10.82 -2.78 10.47
C GLU A 263 -10.22 -4.15 10.13
N ARG A 264 -9.92 -4.40 8.87
CA ARG A 264 -9.34 -5.66 8.41
C ARG A 264 -7.95 -5.92 8.99
N TRP A 265 -7.13 -4.89 9.15
CA TRP A 265 -5.83 -4.98 9.81
C TRP A 265 -5.93 -5.04 11.33
N GLY A 266 -7.09 -4.72 11.91
CA GLY A 266 -7.23 -4.54 13.35
C GLY A 266 -6.44 -3.35 13.89
N GLN A 267 -6.15 -2.36 13.04
CA GLN A 267 -5.37 -1.17 13.32
C GLN A 267 -6.19 0.09 13.01
N LEU A 268 -7.15 0.42 13.88
CA LEU A 268 -8.13 1.49 13.63
C LEU A 268 -7.51 2.87 13.40
N ASP A 269 -6.30 3.09 13.89
CA ASP A 269 -5.53 4.32 13.71
C ASP A 269 -4.36 4.16 12.72
N MET A 270 -4.35 3.11 11.89
CA MET A 270 -3.30 2.88 10.89
C MET A 270 -3.07 4.15 10.05
N PRO A 271 -1.85 4.69 10.00
CA PRO A 271 -1.52 5.84 9.18
C PRO A 271 -1.86 5.60 7.71
N PHE A 272 -2.55 6.56 7.13
CA PHE A 272 -2.95 6.50 5.72
C PHE A 272 -2.62 7.83 5.05
N TYR A 273 -1.47 7.90 4.36
CA TYR A 273 -1.04 9.09 3.67
C TYR A 273 -1.28 8.93 2.18
N PHE A 274 -1.85 9.96 1.56
CA PHE A 274 -2.19 9.87 0.15
C PHE A 274 -1.74 11.08 -0.64
N MET A 275 -1.51 10.85 -1.92
CA MET A 275 -1.20 11.89 -2.87
C MET A 275 -2.48 12.43 -3.47
N GLN A 276 -2.68 13.75 -3.44
CA GLN A 276 -3.65 14.40 -4.29
C GLN A 276 -3.25 14.19 -5.75
N ILE A 277 -4.18 13.79 -6.60
CA ILE A 277 -3.86 13.56 -8.02
C ILE A 277 -3.26 14.80 -8.67
N ALA A 278 -2.36 14.59 -9.62
CA ALA A 278 -1.76 15.65 -10.39
C ALA A 278 -2.83 16.46 -11.17
N PRO A 279 -2.67 17.77 -11.34
CA PRO A 279 -3.53 18.53 -12.22
C PRO A 279 -3.37 17.99 -13.65
N HIS A 280 -4.48 17.75 -14.31
CA HIS A 280 -4.48 17.33 -15.71
C HIS A 280 -5.71 17.93 -16.40
N TYR A 281 -5.56 18.44 -17.63
CA TYR A 281 -6.61 19.19 -18.32
C TYR A 281 -7.91 18.39 -18.56
N ARG A 282 -7.84 17.05 -18.53
CA ARG A 282 -9.00 16.15 -18.64
C ARG A 282 -9.57 15.68 -17.30
N GLN A 283 -8.98 16.11 -16.19
CA GLN A 283 -9.46 15.74 -14.86
C GLN A 283 -10.18 16.93 -14.23
N PRO A 284 -11.42 16.75 -13.75
CA PRO A 284 -12.15 17.81 -13.09
C PRO A 284 -11.48 18.20 -11.76
N ALA A 285 -11.63 19.44 -11.33
CA ALA A 285 -11.06 19.92 -10.08
C ALA A 285 -11.73 19.26 -8.86
N GLU A 286 -12.98 18.84 -9.02
CA GLU A 286 -13.84 18.26 -8.00
C GLU A 286 -13.21 16.98 -7.36
N ILE A 287 -12.47 16.18 -8.13
CA ILE A 287 -11.81 15.01 -7.57
C ILE A 287 -10.69 15.41 -6.61
N ARG A 288 -9.95 16.49 -6.90
CA ARG A 288 -8.92 17.01 -5.99
C ARG A 288 -9.53 17.64 -4.76
N GLU A 289 -10.69 18.31 -4.92
CA GLU A 289 -11.48 18.82 -3.80
C GLU A 289 -11.99 17.68 -2.91
N ALA A 290 -12.53 16.61 -3.49
CA ALA A 290 -12.97 15.44 -2.76
C ALA A 290 -11.83 14.79 -1.95
N GLN A 291 -10.62 14.74 -2.50
CA GLN A 291 -9.42 14.32 -1.79
C GLN A 291 -9.08 15.26 -0.62
N LEU A 292 -9.16 16.56 -0.82
CA LEU A 292 -8.96 17.55 0.25
C LEU A 292 -10.01 17.39 1.35
N LYS A 293 -11.27 17.22 1.01
CA LYS A 293 -12.37 16.97 1.97
C LYS A 293 -12.17 15.66 2.73
N THR A 294 -11.66 14.61 2.08
CA THR A 294 -11.30 13.37 2.79
C THR A 294 -10.28 13.64 3.89
N TRP A 295 -9.25 14.44 3.62
CA TRP A 295 -8.28 14.79 4.65
C TRP A 295 -8.85 15.69 5.74
N ARG A 296 -9.64 16.71 5.38
CA ARG A 296 -10.06 17.78 6.30
C ARG A 296 -11.36 17.49 7.05
N GLU A 297 -12.29 16.79 6.43
CA GLU A 297 -13.69 16.72 6.85
C GLU A 297 -14.18 15.30 7.14
N SER A 298 -13.41 14.25 6.82
CA SER A 298 -13.84 12.86 7.04
C SER A 298 -13.88 12.46 8.52
N GLY A 299 -13.26 13.20 9.40
CA GLY A 299 -13.10 12.84 10.82
C GLY A 299 -12.04 11.74 11.07
N LEU A 300 -11.39 11.22 10.02
CA LEU A 300 -10.36 10.20 10.15
C LEU A 300 -9.10 10.75 10.85
N LYS A 301 -8.61 10.05 11.85
CA LYS A 301 -7.31 10.33 12.47
C LYS A 301 -6.18 9.72 11.62
N ASN A 302 -4.96 10.21 11.80
CA ASN A 302 -3.74 9.71 11.13
C ASN A 302 -3.87 9.61 9.59
N VAL A 303 -4.58 10.56 8.99
CA VAL A 303 -4.69 10.74 7.54
C VAL A 303 -3.94 12.01 7.14
N GLY A 304 -3.24 11.98 6.03
CA GLY A 304 -2.53 13.14 5.50
C GLY A 304 -2.50 13.15 3.99
N MET A 305 -2.55 14.36 3.41
CA MET A 305 -2.55 14.57 1.96
C MET A 305 -1.29 15.32 1.53
N ALA A 306 -0.50 14.72 0.64
CA ALA A 306 0.58 15.38 -0.07
C ALA A 306 0.10 15.85 -1.45
N VAL A 307 0.68 16.94 -1.97
CA VAL A 307 0.30 17.53 -3.26
C VAL A 307 1.48 17.58 -4.22
N VAL A 308 1.23 17.58 -5.53
CA VAL A 308 2.24 17.65 -6.59
C VAL A 308 1.91 18.70 -7.66
N VAL A 309 1.07 19.67 -7.35
CA VAL A 309 0.61 20.69 -8.31
C VAL A 309 1.78 21.48 -8.92
N ASP A 310 2.79 21.76 -8.13
CA ASP A 310 4.01 22.49 -8.51
C ASP A 310 5.08 21.64 -9.21
N ALA A 311 4.90 20.31 -9.22
CA ALA A 311 5.87 19.36 -9.76
C ALA A 311 5.30 18.49 -10.90
N ALA A 312 4.07 18.80 -11.34
CA ALA A 312 3.36 18.09 -12.40
C ALA A 312 3.12 18.98 -13.61
N ASP A 313 2.97 18.34 -14.76
CA ASP A 313 2.54 18.96 -16.00
C ASP A 313 1.06 18.65 -16.23
N SER A 314 0.25 19.67 -16.51
CA SER A 314 -1.19 19.52 -16.76
C SER A 314 -1.53 18.73 -18.03
N THR A 315 -0.56 18.47 -18.88
CA THR A 315 -0.70 17.67 -20.10
C THR A 315 -0.32 16.21 -19.91
N ASP A 316 0.37 15.88 -18.81
CA ASP A 316 0.78 14.51 -18.49
C ASP A 316 0.08 13.99 -17.22
N ILE A 317 -0.81 13.00 -17.41
CA ILE A 317 -1.52 12.35 -16.31
C ILE A 317 -0.58 11.48 -15.44
N HIS A 318 0.61 11.15 -15.95
CA HIS A 318 1.63 10.36 -15.27
C HIS A 318 2.93 11.17 -15.10
N PRO A 319 2.92 12.27 -14.32
CA PRO A 319 4.12 13.12 -14.20
C PRO A 319 5.32 12.28 -13.75
N ARG A 320 6.43 12.41 -14.48
CA ARG A 320 7.64 11.62 -14.25
C ARG A 320 8.41 12.02 -12.99
N ASN A 321 8.12 13.18 -12.40
CA ASN A 321 8.76 13.63 -11.16
C ASN A 321 8.20 12.88 -9.93
N LYS A 322 8.48 11.58 -9.87
CA LYS A 322 8.04 10.71 -8.77
C LYS A 322 8.83 10.93 -7.47
N ARG A 323 10.02 11.56 -7.57
CA ARG A 323 10.82 11.93 -6.41
C ARG A 323 10.06 12.85 -5.46
N VAL A 324 9.50 13.93 -5.98
CA VAL A 324 8.71 14.88 -5.17
C VAL A 324 7.52 14.20 -4.49
N ALA A 325 6.83 13.29 -5.19
CA ALA A 325 5.71 12.56 -4.61
C ALA A 325 6.15 11.66 -3.44
N GLY A 326 7.20 10.85 -3.64
CA GLY A 326 7.74 9.96 -2.60
C GLY A 326 8.28 10.72 -1.40
N GLU A 327 9.04 11.79 -1.62
CA GLU A 327 9.61 12.61 -0.54
C GLU A 327 8.53 13.32 0.28
N ARG A 328 7.46 13.85 -0.36
CA ARG A 328 6.35 14.50 0.36
C ARG A 328 5.53 13.53 1.18
N LEU A 329 5.27 12.32 0.68
CA LEU A 329 4.64 11.26 1.48
C LEU A 329 5.54 10.84 2.65
N ALA A 330 6.85 10.73 2.43
CA ALA A 330 7.80 10.43 3.49
C ALA A 330 7.87 11.54 4.55
N ALA A 331 7.77 12.80 4.15
CA ALA A 331 7.72 13.91 5.09
C ALA A 331 6.50 13.83 6.03
N TRP A 332 5.33 13.44 5.53
CA TRP A 332 4.16 13.15 6.36
C TRP A 332 4.46 12.05 7.39
N ALA A 333 5.03 10.93 6.95
CA ALA A 333 5.38 9.83 7.84
C ALA A 333 6.42 10.25 8.88
N LEU A 334 7.50 10.90 8.46
CA LEU A 334 8.57 11.38 9.35
C LEU A 334 8.04 12.32 10.43
N ALA A 335 7.21 13.29 10.07
CA ALA A 335 6.64 14.23 11.02
C ALA A 335 5.62 13.59 11.96
N LYS A 336 4.69 12.78 11.43
CA LYS A 336 3.51 12.32 12.18
C LYS A 336 3.69 10.97 12.87
N GLN A 337 4.55 10.09 12.36
CA GLN A 337 4.77 8.77 12.96
C GLN A 337 6.11 8.68 13.71
N TYR A 338 7.10 9.45 13.27
CA TYR A 338 8.45 9.36 13.82
C TYR A 338 8.87 10.62 14.58
N GLY A 339 8.00 11.64 14.69
CA GLY A 339 8.23 12.86 15.47
C GLY A 339 9.40 13.72 14.96
N LYS A 340 9.79 13.56 13.68
CA LYS A 340 10.88 14.37 13.10
C LYS A 340 10.38 15.80 12.84
N ASN A 341 11.23 16.77 13.09
CA ASN A 341 10.93 18.16 12.78
C ASN A 341 11.20 18.46 11.31
N VAL A 342 10.26 18.07 10.45
CA VAL A 342 10.31 18.29 9.00
C VAL A 342 9.01 18.94 8.51
N ALA A 343 9.13 19.84 7.53
CA ALA A 343 7.95 20.39 6.86
C ALA A 343 7.28 19.29 6.02
N TYR A 344 6.04 18.94 6.35
CA TYR A 344 5.27 17.86 5.73
C TYR A 344 4.10 18.36 4.86
N SER A 345 3.76 19.64 4.97
CA SER A 345 2.69 20.29 4.22
C SER A 345 3.16 21.68 3.81
N GLY A 346 2.74 22.15 2.66
CA GLY A 346 2.95 23.53 2.24
C GLY A 346 2.14 24.53 3.07
N PRO A 347 2.28 25.85 2.81
CA PRO A 347 1.46 26.88 3.44
C PRO A 347 -0.02 26.57 3.26
N CYS A 348 -0.80 26.79 4.32
CA CYS A 348 -2.24 26.57 4.32
C CYS A 348 -2.94 27.92 4.25
N LEU A 349 -3.82 28.11 3.27
CA LEU A 349 -4.71 29.25 3.27
C LEU A 349 -5.70 29.10 4.44
N LEU A 350 -5.60 29.98 5.42
CA LEU A 350 -6.47 29.95 6.60
C LEU A 350 -7.72 30.80 6.39
N TYR A 351 -7.59 31.91 5.70
CA TYR A 351 -8.68 32.82 5.31
C TYR A 351 -8.24 33.68 4.15
N THR A 352 -9.21 34.17 3.38
CA THR A 352 -9.01 35.29 2.48
C THR A 352 -9.54 36.53 3.19
N SER A 353 -8.75 37.62 3.31
CA SER A 353 -9.30 38.91 3.62
C SER A 353 -10.02 39.39 2.36
N ASP A 354 -11.29 39.75 2.48
CA ASP A 354 -11.97 40.51 1.44
C ASP A 354 -11.22 41.82 1.30
N ALA A 355 -10.50 41.96 0.18
CA ALA A 355 -9.85 43.22 -0.17
C ALA A 355 -10.80 44.10 -0.95
#